data_e5443699be53144217c78ccceb8b7827
#
_entry.id   e5443699be53144217c78ccceb8b7827
#
_cell.length_a   1.000
_cell.length_b   1.000
_cell.length_c   1.000
_cell.angle_alpha   90.00
_cell.angle_beta   90.00
_cell.angle_gamma   90.00
#
_symmetry.space_group_name_H-M   'P 1'
#
loop_
_entity.id
_entity.type
_entity.pdbx_description
1 polymer ?
#
loop_
_entity_poly.entity_id
_entity_poly.type
_entity_poly.pdbx_seq_one_letter_code
_entity_poly.pdbx_strand_id
1 'polypeptide(L)'
;HATEFFGVLYDLIDPQRYTLACEWLRGDDVDEMGLSTLKVKQAIASEDAAQKVLANFGRIAADTQPIILCFDQLDNIARNEKGVIDLQALFNVNSSLHNQGLGNFLVIISIITSTWRQQSSYIQAAEQARIDQHIALHAISLNQAEALWAHRLAPLHHNATPKPDSTIVPFSRDDLERKFPGGKTNPRNVLELGRRLFQQAKEDAIAPKTSKGSGKKSSKKNLSSSSFTAHQSGRSKEDMVAAFRLLWRKELADTQERITRIRQLAAPDLLVMLQEVLSALKIDQVRSRLLPSQTYTNQSLSYPARPTDQLPPHSRIGVVWNDDPNMTTFYHVMNACRRVVDLRLCHTLYLIRSGPVGKPNRKSHRLYQEIFDGNPHKRLRVDLLSIHYLATYHQLVNAAYARELMVAGELVNLTELESLIRKARILRNCRLLQDLGIVWGRPRRTPIAEDAADPIRSTKDLEPIRELLLDLVKAHRILGVSTLIKTAADQFPYIPDAQWQDLIKTLSKAKRVKILDPTAKLEAQLICWTDA
;
A
#
# COMPACT_ATOMS: atom_id res chain seq x y z
N HIS A 1 3.42 -4.93 34.28
CA HIS A 1 3.57 -5.29 32.85
C HIS A 1 4.01 -6.75 32.61
N ALA A 2 4.96 -7.31 33.36
CA ALA A 2 5.35 -8.72 33.16
C ALA A 2 4.17 -9.68 33.43
N THR A 3 3.47 -9.48 34.56
CA THR A 3 2.30 -10.30 34.92
C THR A 3 1.19 -10.21 33.86
N GLU A 4 0.91 -9.02 33.38
CA GLU A 4 -0.08 -8.78 32.31
C GLU A 4 0.34 -9.50 31.01
N PHE A 5 1.60 -9.35 30.60
CA PHE A 5 2.15 -10.00 29.41
C PHE A 5 2.03 -11.53 29.48
N PHE A 6 2.43 -12.15 30.60
CA PHE A 6 2.31 -13.60 30.77
C PHE A 6 0.85 -14.05 30.86
N GLY A 7 -0.04 -13.22 31.43
CA GLY A 7 -1.47 -13.47 31.42
C GLY A 7 -2.02 -13.55 30.01
N VAL A 8 -1.66 -12.58 29.14
CA VAL A 8 -2.07 -12.55 27.73
C VAL A 8 -1.48 -13.73 26.95
N LEU A 9 -0.22 -14.11 27.21
CA LEU A 9 0.36 -15.32 26.59
C LEU A 9 -0.39 -16.59 26.98
N TYR A 10 -0.87 -16.68 28.22
CA TYR A 10 -1.71 -17.78 28.66
C TYR A 10 -3.08 -17.77 27.95
N ASP A 11 -3.66 -16.59 27.72
CA ASP A 11 -4.94 -16.43 27.02
C ASP A 11 -4.87 -16.86 25.53
N LEU A 12 -3.66 -16.98 24.93
CA LEU A 12 -3.48 -17.57 23.59
C LEU A 12 -3.86 -19.06 23.51
N ILE A 13 -3.94 -19.76 24.65
CA ILE A 13 -4.34 -21.18 24.69
C ILE A 13 -5.87 -21.29 24.67
N ASP A 14 -6.59 -20.25 25.07
CA ASP A 14 -8.05 -20.20 25.10
C ASP A 14 -8.62 -19.79 23.74
N PRO A 15 -9.33 -20.66 23.01
CA PRO A 15 -9.90 -20.33 21.70
C PRO A 15 -10.81 -19.09 21.70
N GLN A 16 -11.48 -18.78 22.84
CA GLN A 16 -12.37 -17.64 22.95
C GLN A 16 -11.60 -16.31 23.11
N ARG A 17 -10.39 -16.36 23.67
CA ARG A 17 -9.56 -15.19 23.94
C ARG A 17 -8.41 -15.03 22.95
N TYR A 18 -8.14 -16.06 22.16
CA TYR A 18 -7.00 -16.11 21.23
C TYR A 18 -6.91 -14.87 20.34
N THR A 19 -8.00 -14.52 19.67
CA THR A 19 -8.02 -13.38 18.75
C THR A 19 -7.71 -12.07 19.47
N LEU A 20 -8.34 -11.85 20.62
CA LEU A 20 -8.16 -10.66 21.44
C LEU A 20 -6.73 -10.58 22.02
N ALA A 21 -6.17 -11.71 22.46
CA ALA A 21 -4.78 -11.78 22.92
C ALA A 21 -3.78 -11.45 21.79
N CYS A 22 -4.04 -11.94 20.57
CA CYS A 22 -3.25 -11.59 19.39
C CYS A 22 -3.35 -10.10 19.04
N GLU A 23 -4.53 -9.50 19.11
CA GLU A 23 -4.75 -8.06 18.87
C GLU A 23 -3.95 -7.22 19.89
N TRP A 24 -4.05 -7.57 21.17
CA TRP A 24 -3.28 -6.87 22.20
C TRP A 24 -1.77 -7.00 21.97
N LEU A 25 -1.24 -8.21 21.68
CA LEU A 25 0.19 -8.45 21.45
C LEU A 25 0.72 -7.72 20.21
N ARG A 26 -0.10 -7.54 19.17
CA ARG A 26 0.22 -6.72 18.00
C ARG A 26 0.20 -5.23 18.31
N GLY A 27 -0.37 -4.88 19.45
CA GLY A 27 -0.55 -3.49 19.84
C GLY A 27 -1.72 -2.82 19.12
N ASP A 28 -2.71 -3.57 18.67
CA ASP A 28 -3.95 -3.04 18.09
C ASP A 28 -4.78 -2.28 19.16
N ASP A 29 -5.69 -1.42 18.73
CA ASP A 29 -6.59 -0.71 19.64
C ASP A 29 -7.63 -1.70 20.21
N VAL A 30 -7.40 -2.15 21.43
CA VAL A 30 -8.33 -3.01 22.18
C VAL A 30 -9.23 -2.12 23.02
N ASP A 31 -10.54 -2.32 22.95
CA ASP A 31 -11.53 -1.57 23.71
C ASP A 31 -11.50 -1.91 25.22
N GLU A 32 -12.22 -1.14 26.05
CA GLU A 32 -12.24 -1.32 27.50
C GLU A 32 -12.76 -2.71 27.92
N MET A 33 -13.69 -3.29 27.15
CA MET A 33 -14.24 -4.63 27.42
C MET A 33 -13.18 -5.70 27.11
N GLY A 34 -12.46 -5.59 26.01
CA GLY A 34 -11.35 -6.47 25.64
C GLY A 34 -10.21 -6.40 26.65
N LEU A 35 -9.80 -5.19 27.07
CA LEU A 35 -8.79 -5.02 28.13
C LEU A 35 -9.20 -5.70 29.44
N SER A 36 -10.46 -5.54 29.83
CA SER A 36 -11.01 -6.20 31.02
C SER A 36 -11.02 -7.71 30.90
N THR A 37 -11.35 -8.23 29.70
CA THR A 37 -11.37 -9.70 29.41
C THR A 37 -9.97 -10.30 29.52
N LEU A 38 -8.95 -9.62 29.04
CA LEU A 38 -7.53 -10.01 29.15
C LEU A 38 -6.91 -9.67 30.51
N LYS A 39 -7.65 -9.00 31.39
CA LYS A 39 -7.18 -8.53 32.71
C LYS A 39 -5.93 -7.62 32.61
N VAL A 40 -5.82 -6.85 31.55
CA VAL A 40 -4.77 -5.86 31.33
C VAL A 40 -5.28 -4.45 31.54
N LYS A 41 -4.42 -3.54 31.99
CA LYS A 41 -4.82 -2.17 32.34
C LYS A 41 -4.93 -1.25 31.12
N GLN A 42 -4.14 -1.52 30.10
CA GLN A 42 -4.08 -0.69 28.90
C GLN A 42 -3.54 -1.45 27.69
N ALA A 43 -3.85 -0.99 26.49
CA ALA A 43 -3.25 -1.46 25.26
C ALA A 43 -1.76 -1.06 25.19
N ILE A 44 -0.99 -1.70 24.30
CA ILE A 44 0.41 -1.36 24.04
C ILE A 44 0.43 -0.08 23.17
N ALA A 45 0.18 1.07 23.80
CA ALA A 45 0.02 2.35 23.11
C ALA A 45 1.26 3.27 23.19
N SER A 46 2.31 2.86 23.89
CA SER A 46 3.53 3.65 24.05
C SER A 46 4.77 2.86 23.64
N GLU A 47 5.81 3.57 23.22
CA GLU A 47 7.11 2.98 22.89
C GLU A 47 7.68 2.20 24.06
N ASP A 48 7.63 2.74 25.29
CA ASP A 48 8.10 2.06 26.51
C ASP A 48 7.35 0.74 26.78
N ALA A 49 6.03 0.73 26.56
CA ALA A 49 5.24 -0.51 26.69
C ALA A 49 5.64 -1.55 25.64
N ALA A 50 5.82 -1.14 24.39
CA ALA A 50 6.25 -2.02 23.30
C ALA A 50 7.66 -2.59 23.55
N GLN A 51 8.59 -1.77 24.00
CA GLN A 51 9.95 -2.21 24.36
C GLN A 51 9.95 -3.23 25.50
N LYS A 52 9.11 -3.05 26.51
CA LYS A 52 8.97 -4.01 27.62
C LYS A 52 8.41 -5.35 27.17
N VAL A 53 7.42 -5.34 26.27
CA VAL A 53 6.87 -6.57 25.66
C VAL A 53 7.95 -7.27 24.83
N LEU A 54 8.68 -6.54 24.00
CA LEU A 54 9.78 -7.08 23.20
C LEU A 54 10.88 -7.69 24.08
N ALA A 55 11.25 -7.01 25.16
CA ALA A 55 12.22 -7.51 26.12
C ALA A 55 11.75 -8.80 26.82
N ASN A 56 10.46 -8.93 27.12
CA ASN A 56 9.92 -10.16 27.69
C ASN A 56 9.98 -11.33 26.69
N PHE A 57 9.70 -11.11 25.41
CA PHE A 57 9.94 -12.10 24.36
C PHE A 57 11.41 -12.51 24.27
N GLY A 58 12.32 -11.53 24.34
CA GLY A 58 13.76 -11.80 24.39
C GLY A 58 14.17 -12.70 25.55
N ARG A 59 13.65 -12.46 26.76
CA ARG A 59 13.94 -13.29 27.92
C ARG A 59 13.39 -14.72 27.78
N ILE A 60 12.19 -14.88 27.21
CA ILE A 60 11.63 -16.22 26.93
C ILE A 60 12.49 -16.96 25.91
N ALA A 61 12.96 -16.27 24.89
CA ALA A 61 13.72 -16.86 23.80
C ALA A 61 15.23 -17.00 24.10
N ALA A 62 15.72 -16.50 25.24
CA ALA A 62 17.16 -16.42 25.54
C ALA A 62 17.88 -17.78 25.44
N ASP A 63 17.24 -18.83 25.92
CA ASP A 63 17.80 -20.19 25.95
C ASP A 63 17.29 -21.08 24.80
N THR A 64 16.56 -20.51 23.85
CA THR A 64 15.92 -21.31 22.77
C THR A 64 16.40 -20.90 21.39
N GLN A 65 15.91 -19.76 20.85
CA GLN A 65 16.18 -19.32 19.49
C GLN A 65 16.42 -17.81 19.44
N PRO A 66 17.32 -17.32 18.56
CA PRO A 66 17.49 -15.89 18.37
C PRO A 66 16.26 -15.25 17.74
N ILE A 67 15.99 -14.01 18.13
CA ILE A 67 14.94 -13.17 17.55
C ILE A 67 15.57 -12.28 16.49
N ILE A 68 15.03 -12.31 15.27
CA ILE A 68 15.48 -11.44 14.18
C ILE A 68 14.46 -10.33 14.00
N LEU A 69 14.89 -9.08 14.19
CA LEU A 69 14.10 -7.88 13.93
C LEU A 69 14.55 -7.25 12.61
N CYS A 70 13.67 -7.24 11.62
CA CYS A 70 13.93 -6.64 10.31
C CYS A 70 13.13 -5.34 10.20
N PHE A 71 13.83 -4.21 10.12
CA PHE A 71 13.25 -2.89 9.85
C PHE A 71 13.49 -2.54 8.38
N ASP A 72 12.43 -2.54 7.60
CA ASP A 72 12.45 -2.23 6.16
C ASP A 72 11.54 -1.04 5.86
N GLN A 73 11.71 -0.43 4.70
CA GLN A 73 10.93 0.72 4.23
C GLN A 73 10.96 1.94 5.18
N LEU A 74 12.11 2.22 5.77
CA LEU A 74 12.29 3.29 6.75
C LEU A 74 12.06 4.70 6.17
N ASP A 75 12.02 4.86 4.87
CA ASP A 75 11.68 6.13 4.21
C ASP A 75 10.24 6.59 4.49
N ASN A 76 9.39 5.68 4.99
CA ASN A 76 8.01 5.93 5.40
C ASN A 76 7.85 6.25 6.89
N ILE A 77 8.95 6.30 7.66
CA ILE A 77 8.90 6.71 9.07
C ILE A 77 8.56 8.20 9.17
N ALA A 78 7.83 8.53 10.23
CA ALA A 78 7.48 9.91 10.55
C ALA A 78 8.71 10.84 10.53
N ARG A 79 8.54 11.98 9.88
CA ARG A 79 9.56 13.02 9.85
C ARG A 79 9.35 13.98 11.02
N ASN A 80 10.45 14.36 11.66
CA ASN A 80 10.40 15.38 12.69
C ASN A 80 10.01 16.77 12.12
N GLU A 81 9.86 17.76 12.97
CA GLU A 81 9.49 19.13 12.58
C GLU A 81 10.43 19.75 11.52
N LYS A 82 11.65 19.27 11.40
CA LYS A 82 12.66 19.71 10.43
C LYS A 82 12.59 18.93 9.10
N GLY A 83 11.63 18.01 8.95
CA GLY A 83 11.51 17.15 7.78
C GLY A 83 12.53 16.01 7.71
N VAL A 84 13.22 15.74 8.81
CA VAL A 84 14.24 14.70 8.96
C VAL A 84 13.55 13.43 9.48
N ILE A 85 13.88 12.28 8.90
CA ILE A 85 13.39 10.97 9.39
C ILE A 85 14.01 10.72 10.78
N ASP A 86 13.18 10.37 11.75
CA ASP A 86 13.66 10.07 13.11
C ASP A 86 14.25 8.66 13.19
N LEU A 87 15.45 8.50 12.65
CA LEU A 87 16.22 7.26 12.79
C LEU A 87 16.71 7.04 14.21
N GLN A 88 16.87 8.10 15.02
CA GLN A 88 17.35 7.99 16.39
C GLN A 88 16.43 7.12 17.25
N ALA A 89 15.11 7.24 17.09
CA ALA A 89 14.13 6.40 17.78
C ALA A 89 14.35 4.90 17.50
N LEU A 90 14.66 4.54 16.25
CA LEU A 90 14.96 3.16 15.87
C LEU A 90 16.24 2.64 16.53
N PHE A 91 17.30 3.46 16.54
CA PHE A 91 18.56 3.09 17.19
C PHE A 91 18.42 3.01 18.72
N ASN A 92 17.53 3.80 19.33
CA ASN A 92 17.20 3.69 20.74
C ASN A 92 16.61 2.32 21.09
N VAL A 93 15.83 1.70 20.21
CA VAL A 93 15.33 0.32 20.41
C VAL A 93 16.50 -0.66 20.53
N ASN A 94 17.45 -0.61 19.58
CA ASN A 94 18.65 -1.45 19.62
C ASN A 94 19.44 -1.24 20.91
N SER A 95 19.64 0.00 21.32
CA SER A 95 20.34 0.33 22.56
C SER A 95 19.62 -0.15 23.80
N SER A 96 18.30 -0.08 23.82
CA SER A 96 17.48 -0.61 24.93
C SER A 96 17.63 -2.11 25.09
N LEU A 97 17.65 -2.87 23.98
CA LEU A 97 17.87 -4.31 23.99
C LEU A 97 19.29 -4.66 24.49
N HIS A 98 20.29 -3.95 24.01
CA HIS A 98 21.68 -4.11 24.42
C HIS A 98 21.86 -3.82 25.92
N ASN A 99 21.34 -2.69 26.41
CA ASN A 99 21.46 -2.27 27.81
C ASN A 99 20.73 -3.22 28.78
N GLN A 100 19.72 -3.96 28.30
CA GLN A 100 19.03 -4.99 29.07
C GLN A 100 19.75 -6.35 29.04
N GLY A 101 20.90 -6.45 28.38
CA GLY A 101 21.67 -7.69 28.26
C GLY A 101 21.03 -8.77 27.39
N LEU A 102 20.13 -8.38 26.48
CA LEU A 102 19.42 -9.30 25.59
C LEU A 102 20.28 -9.59 24.35
N GLY A 103 21.26 -10.46 24.47
CA GLY A 103 22.20 -10.82 23.39
C GLY A 103 21.64 -11.75 22.32
N ASN A 104 20.39 -12.17 22.43
CA ASN A 104 19.73 -13.09 21.49
C ASN A 104 18.92 -12.38 20.39
N PHE A 105 19.11 -11.07 20.19
CA PHE A 105 18.52 -10.31 19.10
C PHE A 105 19.52 -10.07 17.97
N LEU A 106 19.06 -10.28 16.73
CA LEU A 106 19.70 -9.77 15.53
C LEU A 106 18.81 -8.66 14.93
N VAL A 107 19.32 -7.44 14.90
CA VAL A 107 18.61 -6.29 14.34
C VAL A 107 19.16 -6.00 12.95
N ILE A 108 18.30 -6.07 11.93
CA ILE A 108 18.62 -5.78 10.53
C ILE A 108 17.85 -4.53 10.12
N ILE A 109 18.58 -3.49 9.69
CA ILE A 109 18.01 -2.22 9.26
C ILE A 109 18.27 -2.05 7.77
N SER A 110 17.21 -2.03 6.96
CA SER A 110 17.26 -1.74 5.53
C SER A 110 16.94 -0.27 5.29
N ILE A 111 17.88 0.46 4.69
CA ILE A 111 17.75 1.90 4.44
C ILE A 111 18.35 2.26 3.09
N ILE A 112 17.73 3.22 2.38
CA ILE A 112 18.26 3.74 1.12
C ILE A 112 19.55 4.52 1.39
N THR A 113 20.57 4.30 0.56
CA THR A 113 21.91 4.92 0.73
C THR A 113 21.86 6.44 0.79
N SER A 114 20.98 7.08 0.01
CA SER A 114 20.79 8.53 0.05
C SER A 114 20.25 9.00 1.40
N THR A 115 19.23 8.30 1.93
CA THR A 115 18.66 8.58 3.25
C THR A 115 19.69 8.38 4.35
N TRP A 116 20.46 7.28 4.31
CA TRP A 116 21.55 7.06 5.26
C TRP A 116 22.58 8.21 5.25
N ARG A 117 23.06 8.61 4.07
CA ARG A 117 24.03 9.72 3.95
C ARG A 117 23.51 11.05 4.50
N GLN A 118 22.23 11.33 4.34
CA GLN A 118 21.62 12.57 4.82
C GLN A 118 21.33 12.54 6.30
N GLN A 119 21.00 11.37 6.86
CA GLN A 119 20.45 11.24 8.20
C GLN A 119 21.44 10.68 9.23
N SER A 120 22.49 9.98 8.81
CA SER A 120 23.44 9.34 9.74
C SER A 120 24.12 10.33 10.68
N SER A 121 24.34 11.56 10.26
CA SER A 121 24.92 12.62 11.11
C SER A 121 24.04 13.05 12.29
N TYR A 122 22.74 12.74 12.25
CA TYR A 122 21.80 13.03 13.34
C TYR A 122 21.68 11.90 14.35
N ILE A 123 22.24 10.72 14.05
CA ILE A 123 22.30 9.58 14.97
C ILE A 123 23.47 9.80 15.92
N GLN A 124 23.23 9.61 17.22
CA GLN A 124 24.29 9.76 18.24
C GLN A 124 25.46 8.79 17.99
N ALA A 125 26.68 9.25 18.24
CA ALA A 125 27.88 8.45 17.99
C ALA A 125 27.88 7.12 18.78
N ALA A 126 27.33 7.11 19.99
CA ALA A 126 27.21 5.91 20.82
C ALA A 126 26.30 4.85 20.16
N GLU A 127 25.25 5.28 19.44
CA GLU A 127 24.35 4.39 18.71
C GLU A 127 24.99 3.87 17.43
N GLN A 128 25.71 4.73 16.72
CA GLN A 128 26.47 4.31 15.53
C GLN A 128 27.55 3.27 15.87
N ALA A 129 28.18 3.39 17.04
CA ALA A 129 29.21 2.44 17.52
C ALA A 129 28.63 1.03 17.80
N ARG A 130 27.31 0.88 17.90
CA ARG A 130 26.62 -0.41 18.08
C ARG A 130 26.22 -1.09 16.77
N ILE A 131 26.63 -0.53 15.63
CA ILE A 131 26.41 -1.16 14.33
C ILE A 131 27.59 -2.09 14.07
N ASP A 132 27.34 -3.40 14.11
CA ASP A 132 28.39 -4.40 13.88
C ASP A 132 28.83 -4.42 12.42
N GLN A 133 27.91 -4.28 11.48
CA GLN A 133 28.20 -4.37 10.05
C GLN A 133 27.37 -3.41 9.21
N HIS A 134 28.03 -2.75 8.27
CA HIS A 134 27.40 -2.01 7.19
C HIS A 134 27.51 -2.81 5.88
N ILE A 135 26.38 -3.26 5.36
CA ILE A 135 26.32 -4.01 4.11
C ILE A 135 25.74 -3.12 3.01
N ALA A 136 26.55 -2.73 2.04
CA ALA A 136 26.10 -2.01 0.87
C ALA A 136 25.63 -2.99 -0.20
N LEU A 137 24.36 -2.90 -0.58
CA LEU A 137 23.82 -3.66 -1.71
C LEU A 137 24.20 -2.96 -3.02
N HIS A 138 24.90 -3.69 -3.88
CA HIS A 138 25.36 -3.19 -5.17
C HIS A 138 24.53 -3.75 -6.32
N ALA A 139 24.55 -3.03 -7.45
CA ALA A 139 24.00 -3.54 -8.69
C ALA A 139 24.67 -4.88 -9.07
N ILE A 140 23.87 -5.83 -9.52
CA ILE A 140 24.31 -7.17 -9.94
C ILE A 140 24.84 -7.17 -11.37
N SER A 141 25.78 -8.06 -11.67
CA SER A 141 26.29 -8.30 -13.03
C SER A 141 25.26 -9.05 -13.88
N LEU A 142 25.44 -9.07 -15.22
CA LEU A 142 24.56 -9.82 -16.09
C LEU A 142 24.61 -11.35 -15.83
N ASN A 143 25.74 -11.89 -15.37
CA ASN A 143 25.82 -13.30 -14.97
C ASN A 143 24.96 -13.60 -13.75
N GLN A 144 24.96 -12.70 -12.76
CA GLN A 144 24.08 -12.83 -11.60
C GLN A 144 22.61 -12.61 -11.96
N ALA A 145 22.32 -11.74 -12.94
CA ALA A 145 20.98 -11.52 -13.47
C ALA A 145 20.44 -12.78 -14.18
N GLU A 146 21.28 -13.44 -14.97
CA GLU A 146 20.95 -14.70 -15.62
C GLU A 146 20.71 -15.82 -14.60
N ALA A 147 21.58 -15.94 -13.59
CA ALA A 147 21.39 -16.88 -12.48
C ALA A 147 20.09 -16.63 -11.70
N LEU A 148 19.70 -15.36 -11.52
CA LEU A 148 18.43 -14.99 -10.90
C LEU A 148 17.22 -15.46 -11.72
N TRP A 149 17.26 -15.31 -13.04
CA TRP A 149 16.24 -15.85 -13.94
C TRP A 149 16.19 -17.38 -13.89
N ALA A 150 17.34 -18.03 -13.97
CA ALA A 150 17.42 -19.49 -13.89
C ALA A 150 16.80 -20.02 -12.59
N HIS A 151 17.12 -19.40 -11.47
CA HIS A 151 16.54 -19.77 -10.15
C HIS A 151 15.01 -19.61 -10.13
N ARG A 152 14.48 -18.52 -10.68
CA ARG A 152 13.03 -18.25 -10.73
C ARG A 152 12.27 -19.16 -11.68
N LEU A 153 12.92 -19.61 -12.77
CA LEU A 153 12.32 -20.52 -13.75
C LEU A 153 12.45 -21.99 -13.36
N ALA A 154 13.39 -22.34 -12.48
CA ALA A 154 13.66 -23.72 -12.08
C ALA A 154 12.41 -24.54 -11.70
N PRO A 155 11.45 -24.03 -10.87
CA PRO A 155 10.23 -24.78 -10.54
C PRO A 155 9.35 -25.06 -11.77
N LEU A 156 9.30 -24.14 -12.73
CA LEU A 156 8.53 -24.28 -13.97
C LEU A 156 9.20 -25.30 -14.91
N HIS A 157 10.53 -25.20 -15.05
CA HIS A 157 11.33 -26.10 -15.88
C HIS A 157 11.31 -27.53 -15.33
N HIS A 158 11.28 -27.70 -14.01
CA HIS A 158 11.18 -29.01 -13.38
C HIS A 158 9.90 -29.76 -13.81
N ASN A 159 8.81 -29.04 -13.96
CA ASN A 159 7.49 -29.57 -14.30
C ASN A 159 7.20 -29.55 -15.82
N ALA A 160 8.11 -29.01 -16.64
CA ALA A 160 7.90 -28.90 -18.08
C ALA A 160 8.18 -30.22 -18.82
N THR A 161 7.36 -30.51 -19.84
CA THR A 161 7.53 -31.66 -20.75
C THR A 161 7.31 -31.18 -22.19
N PRO A 162 8.33 -31.24 -23.07
CA PRO A 162 9.74 -31.62 -22.83
C PRO A 162 10.45 -30.59 -21.91
N LYS A 163 11.56 -31.02 -21.31
CA LYS A 163 12.41 -30.12 -20.53
C LYS A 163 13.05 -29.08 -21.45
N PRO A 164 13.16 -27.82 -21.02
CA PRO A 164 13.81 -26.77 -21.79
C PRO A 164 15.32 -27.03 -22.01
N ASP A 165 15.85 -26.62 -23.15
CA ASP A 165 17.28 -26.79 -23.52
C ASP A 165 18.21 -25.86 -22.71
N SER A 166 17.70 -24.78 -22.12
CA SER A 166 18.46 -23.84 -21.30
C SER A 166 17.73 -23.51 -20.02
N THR A 167 18.48 -23.18 -18.97
CA THR A 167 17.96 -22.82 -17.66
C THR A 167 17.20 -21.49 -17.63
N ILE A 168 17.29 -20.68 -18.68
CA ILE A 168 16.64 -19.35 -18.76
C ILE A 168 15.56 -19.26 -19.84
N VAL A 169 15.25 -20.35 -20.56
CA VAL A 169 14.15 -20.35 -21.55
C VAL A 169 12.85 -19.94 -20.87
N PRO A 170 12.01 -19.04 -21.46
CA PRO A 170 12.05 -18.52 -22.83
C PRO A 170 12.93 -17.28 -23.06
N PHE A 171 13.75 -16.90 -22.11
CA PHE A 171 14.62 -15.72 -22.20
C PHE A 171 15.97 -16.06 -22.86
N SER A 172 16.68 -15.00 -23.24
CA SER A 172 18.04 -15.11 -23.77
C SER A 172 18.99 -14.15 -23.04
N ARG A 173 20.29 -14.46 -23.12
CA ARG A 173 21.33 -13.54 -22.61
C ARG A 173 21.31 -12.20 -23.35
N ASP A 174 21.00 -12.21 -24.63
CA ASP A 174 20.89 -11.00 -25.45
C ASP A 174 19.79 -10.04 -24.94
N ASP A 175 18.74 -10.55 -24.30
CA ASP A 175 17.70 -9.71 -23.72
C ASP A 175 18.25 -8.87 -22.57
N LEU A 176 19.13 -9.45 -21.74
CA LEU A 176 19.83 -8.74 -20.67
C LEU A 176 20.81 -7.71 -21.23
N GLU A 177 21.63 -8.10 -22.20
CA GLU A 177 22.66 -7.23 -22.81
C GLU A 177 22.03 -6.04 -23.52
N ARG A 178 20.93 -6.27 -24.23
CA ARG A 178 20.17 -5.22 -24.91
C ARG A 178 19.52 -4.25 -23.93
N LYS A 179 18.98 -4.76 -22.82
CA LYS A 179 18.29 -3.91 -21.85
C LYS A 179 19.27 -3.19 -20.90
N PHE A 180 20.40 -3.83 -20.62
CA PHE A 180 21.39 -3.33 -19.65
C PHE A 180 22.81 -3.27 -20.28
N PRO A 181 23.03 -2.39 -21.27
CA PRO A 181 24.30 -2.32 -22.00
C PRO A 181 25.49 -1.94 -21.11
N GLY A 182 25.22 -1.39 -19.90
CA GLY A 182 26.25 -1.12 -18.91
C GLY A 182 26.76 -2.33 -18.14
N GLY A 183 26.28 -3.54 -18.42
CA GLY A 183 26.72 -4.79 -17.81
C GLY A 183 26.32 -4.99 -16.35
N LYS A 184 25.60 -4.03 -15.75
CA LYS A 184 25.11 -4.07 -14.36
C LYS A 184 23.69 -3.54 -14.26
N THR A 185 22.91 -4.08 -13.32
CA THR A 185 21.53 -3.66 -13.05
C THR A 185 21.09 -4.06 -11.65
N ASN A 186 19.94 -3.60 -11.20
CA ASN A 186 19.34 -4.01 -9.93
C ASN A 186 18.54 -5.32 -10.11
N PRO A 187 18.48 -6.21 -9.09
CA PRO A 187 17.70 -7.44 -9.14
C PRO A 187 16.23 -7.22 -9.53
N ARG A 188 15.60 -6.16 -9.02
CA ARG A 188 14.22 -5.78 -9.35
C ARG A 188 14.03 -5.57 -10.85
N ASN A 189 14.92 -4.83 -11.50
CA ASN A 189 14.83 -4.57 -12.95
C ASN A 189 14.96 -5.86 -13.78
N VAL A 190 15.77 -6.82 -13.30
CA VAL A 190 15.91 -8.14 -13.94
C VAL A 190 14.61 -8.93 -13.84
N LEU A 191 14.00 -8.97 -12.66
CA LEU A 191 12.73 -9.69 -12.45
C LEU A 191 11.58 -9.07 -13.26
N GLU A 192 11.53 -7.74 -13.35
CA GLU A 192 10.54 -7.03 -14.16
C GLU A 192 10.72 -7.28 -15.65
N LEU A 193 11.97 -7.26 -16.13
CA LEU A 193 12.27 -7.62 -17.51
C LEU A 193 11.84 -9.07 -17.79
N GLY A 194 12.20 -10.01 -16.90
CA GLY A 194 11.82 -11.42 -17.02
C GLY A 194 10.30 -11.61 -17.02
N ARG A 195 9.56 -10.93 -16.14
CA ARG A 195 8.10 -10.98 -16.10
C ARG A 195 7.48 -10.53 -17.43
N ARG A 196 7.98 -9.45 -18.00
CA ARG A 196 7.51 -8.92 -19.28
C ARG A 196 7.79 -9.88 -20.43
N LEU A 197 9.04 -10.38 -20.53
CA LEU A 197 9.44 -11.31 -21.58
C LEU A 197 8.67 -12.63 -21.47
N PHE A 198 8.45 -13.12 -20.26
CA PHE A 198 7.66 -14.34 -20.04
C PHE A 198 6.21 -14.17 -20.49
N GLN A 199 5.61 -13.02 -20.21
CA GLN A 199 4.26 -12.71 -20.66
C GLN A 199 4.19 -12.65 -22.21
N GLN A 200 5.17 -12.00 -22.83
CA GLN A 200 5.26 -11.93 -24.29
C GLN A 200 5.43 -13.33 -24.91
N ALA A 201 6.29 -14.17 -24.35
CA ALA A 201 6.48 -15.54 -24.83
C ALA A 201 5.18 -16.37 -24.73
N LYS A 202 4.36 -16.16 -23.68
CA LYS A 202 3.03 -16.79 -23.58
C LYS A 202 2.10 -16.32 -24.69
N GLU A 203 2.06 -15.03 -24.95
CA GLU A 203 1.20 -14.44 -26.01
C GLU A 203 1.60 -14.99 -27.38
N ASP A 204 2.90 -15.05 -27.68
CA ASP A 204 3.44 -15.58 -28.94
C ASP A 204 3.16 -17.08 -29.12
N ALA A 205 3.20 -17.86 -28.02
CA ALA A 205 2.91 -19.30 -28.05
C ALA A 205 1.42 -19.61 -28.32
N ILE A 206 0.51 -18.69 -27.98
CA ILE A 206 -0.93 -18.87 -28.08
C ILE A 206 -1.51 -18.19 -29.35
N ALA A 207 -0.77 -17.25 -29.94
CA ALA A 207 -1.16 -16.60 -31.17
C ALA A 207 -1.44 -17.65 -32.27
N PRO A 208 -2.62 -17.66 -32.91
CA PRO A 208 -2.92 -18.63 -33.95
C PRO A 208 -1.93 -18.46 -35.08
N LYS A 209 -1.16 -19.53 -35.38
CA LYS A 209 -0.33 -19.60 -36.58
C LYS A 209 -1.26 -19.49 -37.79
N THR A 210 -1.43 -18.29 -38.33
CA THR A 210 -2.11 -18.09 -39.62
C THR A 210 -1.25 -18.77 -40.66
N SER A 211 -1.70 -19.96 -41.10
CA SER A 211 -1.14 -20.72 -42.20
C SER A 211 -1.24 -19.89 -43.48
N LYS A 212 -0.14 -19.27 -43.91
CA LYS A 212 0.06 -18.94 -45.31
C LYS A 212 0.82 -20.09 -45.95
N GLY A 213 0.07 -20.78 -46.77
CA GLY A 213 0.52 -21.96 -47.47
C GLY A 213 1.57 -21.70 -48.53
N SER A 214 2.17 -22.82 -48.87
CA SER A 214 2.80 -23.19 -50.14
C SER A 214 4.26 -22.76 -50.38
N GLY A 215 5.11 -23.75 -50.37
CA GLY A 215 6.03 -23.97 -51.49
C GLY A 215 7.51 -23.78 -51.22
N LYS A 216 8.19 -24.93 -51.17
CA LYS A 216 9.60 -25.22 -51.60
C LYS A 216 10.75 -25.15 -50.59
N LYS A 217 11.19 -26.37 -50.29
CA LYS A 217 12.60 -26.92 -50.29
C LYS A 217 13.72 -26.12 -49.60
N SER A 218 14.22 -26.84 -48.58
CA SER A 218 15.63 -26.99 -48.21
C SER A 218 16.57 -25.80 -48.31
N SER A 219 17.04 -25.34 -47.16
CA SER A 219 18.48 -25.36 -46.86
C SER A 219 18.70 -25.00 -45.40
N LYS A 220 19.56 -25.78 -44.76
CA LYS A 220 20.21 -25.41 -43.50
C LYS A 220 20.78 -24.01 -43.67
N LYS A 221 20.21 -23.02 -43.00
CA LYS A 221 20.85 -21.74 -42.77
C LYS A 221 20.69 -21.36 -41.32
N ASN A 222 21.83 -21.16 -40.72
CA ASN A 222 22.06 -20.56 -39.42
C ASN A 222 21.00 -19.51 -39.09
N LEU A 223 20.37 -19.63 -37.94
CA LEU A 223 19.59 -18.55 -37.35
C LEU A 223 20.56 -17.44 -36.91
N SER A 224 21.05 -16.69 -37.88
CA SER A 224 21.64 -15.40 -37.64
C SER A 224 20.52 -14.38 -37.62
N SER A 225 20.38 -13.69 -36.46
CA SER A 225 19.87 -12.35 -36.33
C SER A 225 18.77 -11.92 -37.32
N SER A 226 17.55 -12.36 -37.14
CA SER A 226 16.42 -11.56 -37.60
C SER A 226 16.23 -10.43 -36.61
N SER A 227 16.53 -9.23 -37.08
CA SER A 227 16.21 -7.96 -36.46
C SER A 227 14.74 -7.98 -36.01
N PHE A 228 14.51 -8.25 -34.73
CA PHE A 228 13.30 -7.88 -34.09
C PHE A 228 13.30 -6.34 -33.99
N THR A 229 12.85 -5.70 -35.06
CA THR A 229 12.26 -4.37 -34.91
C THR A 229 11.27 -4.50 -33.76
N ALA A 230 11.61 -3.84 -32.67
CA ALA A 230 10.71 -3.65 -31.55
C ALA A 230 9.43 -3.04 -32.13
N HIS A 231 8.43 -3.87 -32.39
CA HIS A 231 7.08 -3.39 -32.32
C HIS A 231 6.88 -2.99 -30.86
N GLN A 232 7.20 -1.74 -30.58
CA GLN A 232 6.49 -0.96 -29.59
C GLN A 232 5.03 -0.91 -30.08
N SER A 233 4.33 -2.02 -30.00
CA SER A 233 2.88 -2.00 -29.92
C SER A 233 2.59 -1.36 -28.56
N GLY A 234 2.45 -0.04 -28.58
CA GLY A 234 2.13 0.76 -27.40
C GLY A 234 0.92 0.10 -26.76
N ARG A 235 1.10 -0.44 -25.55
CA ARG A 235 -0.02 -0.89 -24.73
C ARG A 235 -1.04 0.22 -24.70
N SER A 236 -2.29 -0.09 -24.93
CA SER A 236 -3.32 0.94 -24.95
C SER A 236 -3.31 1.67 -23.60
N LYS A 237 -3.59 2.96 -23.60
CA LYS A 237 -3.69 3.76 -22.34
C LYS A 237 -4.66 3.11 -21.34
N GLU A 238 -5.58 2.29 -21.82
CA GLU A 238 -6.54 1.56 -21.01
C GLU A 238 -5.93 0.34 -20.32
N ASP A 239 -4.98 -0.34 -20.97
CA ASP A 239 -4.27 -1.47 -20.38
C ASP A 239 -3.39 -1.03 -19.20
N MET A 240 -2.77 0.15 -19.33
CA MET A 240 -2.02 0.77 -18.24
C MET A 240 -2.91 1.11 -17.04
N VAL A 241 -4.14 1.58 -17.27
CA VAL A 241 -5.08 1.87 -16.18
C VAL A 241 -5.55 0.59 -15.49
N ALA A 242 -5.79 -0.49 -16.25
CA ALA A 242 -6.18 -1.78 -15.66
C ALA A 242 -5.03 -2.36 -14.81
N ALA A 243 -3.81 -2.36 -15.33
CA ALA A 243 -2.62 -2.80 -14.59
C ALA A 243 -2.37 -1.94 -13.34
N PHE A 244 -2.58 -0.62 -13.43
CA PHE A 244 -2.49 0.27 -12.28
C PHE A 244 -3.53 -0.02 -11.20
N ARG A 245 -4.78 -0.36 -11.57
CA ARG A 245 -5.81 -0.76 -10.60
C ARG A 245 -5.43 -2.03 -9.87
N LEU A 246 -4.81 -3.00 -10.54
CA LEU A 246 -4.33 -4.23 -9.89
C LEU A 246 -3.17 -3.94 -8.94
N LEU A 247 -2.20 -3.13 -9.36
CA LEU A 247 -1.12 -2.67 -8.49
C LEU A 247 -1.69 -1.96 -7.25
N TRP A 248 -2.63 -1.04 -7.45
CA TRP A 248 -3.29 -0.34 -6.34
C TRP A 248 -3.94 -1.29 -5.35
N ARG A 249 -4.68 -2.32 -5.82
CA ARG A 249 -5.34 -3.28 -4.92
C ARG A 249 -4.32 -4.04 -4.08
N LYS A 250 -3.21 -4.47 -4.70
CA LYS A 250 -2.12 -5.13 -3.99
C LYS A 250 -1.53 -4.20 -2.92
N GLU A 251 -1.10 -3.01 -3.31
CA GLU A 251 -0.46 -2.05 -2.38
C GLU A 251 -1.44 -1.60 -1.27
N LEU A 252 -2.75 -1.52 -1.58
CA LEU A 252 -3.78 -1.23 -0.58
C LEU A 252 -3.91 -2.37 0.43
N ALA A 253 -3.91 -3.65 -0.01
CA ALA A 253 -3.93 -4.79 0.87
C ALA A 253 -2.70 -4.83 1.79
N ASP A 254 -1.50 -4.65 1.23
CA ASP A 254 -0.25 -4.58 1.98
C ASP A 254 -0.26 -3.41 3.00
N THR A 255 -0.90 -2.30 2.66
CA THR A 255 -1.07 -1.15 3.56
C THR A 255 -2.07 -1.44 4.68
N GLN A 256 -3.16 -2.17 4.39
CA GLN A 256 -4.15 -2.58 5.39
C GLN A 256 -3.57 -3.53 6.43
N GLU A 257 -2.71 -4.46 6.03
CA GLU A 257 -2.01 -5.35 6.97
C GLU A 257 -1.03 -4.59 7.88
N ARG A 258 -0.38 -3.55 7.34
CA ARG A 258 0.65 -2.80 8.06
C ARG A 258 0.09 -1.72 8.99
N ILE A 259 -0.95 -1.00 8.56
CA ILE A 259 -1.56 0.08 9.32
C ILE A 259 -2.88 -0.42 9.91
N THR A 260 -2.87 -0.82 11.17
CA THR A 260 -4.04 -1.34 11.88
C THR A 260 -4.76 -0.28 12.70
N ARG A 261 -4.11 0.89 12.93
CA ARG A 261 -4.64 2.00 13.73
C ARG A 261 -4.33 3.36 13.10
N ILE A 262 -5.28 4.28 13.18
CA ILE A 262 -5.10 5.67 12.71
C ILE A 262 -3.93 6.36 13.44
N ARG A 263 -3.79 6.11 14.73
CA ARG A 263 -2.75 6.72 15.59
C ARG A 263 -1.32 6.22 15.34
N GLN A 264 -1.14 5.25 14.45
CA GLN A 264 0.20 4.85 14.00
C GLN A 264 0.88 5.92 13.14
N LEU A 265 0.10 6.87 12.62
CA LEU A 265 0.59 7.96 11.79
C LEU A 265 0.40 9.30 12.51
N ALA A 266 1.41 10.16 12.45
CA ALA A 266 1.32 11.50 13.01
C ALA A 266 0.44 12.42 12.15
N ALA A 267 -0.23 13.37 12.76
CA ALA A 267 -1.08 14.33 12.06
C ALA A 267 -0.34 15.10 10.94
N PRO A 268 0.91 15.55 11.10
CA PRO A 268 1.67 16.17 10.02
C PRO A 268 1.84 15.26 8.81
N ASP A 269 2.13 13.96 9.00
CA ASP A 269 2.32 13.01 7.91
C ASP A 269 1.03 12.78 7.14
N LEU A 270 -0.09 12.64 7.85
CA LEU A 270 -1.41 12.51 7.26
C LEU A 270 -1.80 13.73 6.41
N LEU A 271 -1.36 14.92 6.81
CA LEU A 271 -1.57 16.14 6.03
C LEU A 271 -0.65 16.22 4.80
N VAL A 272 0.59 15.72 4.88
CA VAL A 272 1.46 15.58 3.69
C VAL A 272 0.82 14.60 2.69
N MET A 273 0.34 13.45 3.15
CA MET A 273 -0.37 12.48 2.31
C MET A 273 -1.63 13.10 1.66
N LEU A 274 -2.39 13.87 2.42
CA LEU A 274 -3.56 14.59 1.90
C LEU A 274 -3.13 15.64 0.86
N GLN A 275 -2.04 16.37 1.08
CA GLN A 275 -1.52 17.36 0.15
C GLN A 275 -1.09 16.72 -1.17
N GLU A 276 -0.44 15.57 -1.15
CA GLU A 276 -0.08 14.80 -2.35
C GLU A 276 -1.32 14.38 -3.15
N VAL A 277 -2.36 13.92 -2.45
CA VAL A 277 -3.64 13.59 -3.08
C VAL A 277 -4.31 14.81 -3.70
N LEU A 278 -4.28 15.98 -3.04
CA LEU A 278 -4.80 17.23 -3.58
C LEU A 278 -4.07 17.63 -4.88
N SER A 279 -2.72 17.54 -4.88
CA SER A 279 -1.89 17.77 -6.07
C SER A 279 -2.27 16.82 -7.20
N ALA A 280 -2.38 15.51 -6.91
CA ALA A 280 -2.80 14.51 -7.88
C ALA A 280 -4.16 14.81 -8.52
N LEU A 281 -5.08 15.38 -7.77
CA LEU A 281 -6.41 15.77 -8.23
C LEU A 281 -6.46 17.17 -8.88
N LYS A 282 -5.28 17.79 -9.10
CA LYS A 282 -5.14 19.14 -9.67
C LYS A 282 -5.84 20.22 -8.84
N ILE A 283 -5.76 20.12 -7.53
CA ILE A 283 -6.14 21.20 -6.63
C ILE A 283 -4.86 21.99 -6.36
N ASP A 284 -4.71 23.06 -7.10
CA ASP A 284 -3.54 23.94 -7.02
C ASP A 284 -3.65 24.90 -5.83
N GLN A 285 -2.56 25.61 -5.50
CA GLN A 285 -2.49 26.59 -4.41
C GLN A 285 -2.83 26.06 -3.02
N VAL A 286 -2.50 24.78 -2.75
CA VAL A 286 -2.55 24.25 -1.38
C VAL A 286 -1.52 25.00 -0.54
N ARG A 287 -1.96 25.52 0.62
CA ARG A 287 -1.07 26.18 1.58
C ARG A 287 -1.02 25.33 2.83
N SER A 288 0.15 24.85 3.20
CA SER A 288 0.43 24.27 4.50
C SER A 288 0.49 25.35 5.59
N ARG A 289 0.39 24.94 6.85
CA ARG A 289 0.58 25.83 8.00
C ARG A 289 -0.50 26.91 8.16
N LEU A 290 -1.77 26.50 8.09
CA LEU A 290 -2.90 27.41 8.28
C LEU A 290 -3.02 27.94 9.73
N LEU A 291 -2.72 27.08 10.75
CA LEU A 291 -2.85 27.47 12.15
C LEU A 291 -1.79 28.50 12.55
N PRO A 292 -2.16 29.64 13.14
CA PRO A 292 -1.24 30.65 13.67
C PRO A 292 -0.67 30.20 15.03
N SER A 293 0.17 29.17 15.00
CA SER A 293 0.82 28.55 16.16
C SER A 293 2.22 28.11 15.77
N GLN A 294 3.21 28.33 16.64
CA GLN A 294 4.57 27.85 16.39
C GLN A 294 4.67 26.33 16.47
N THR A 295 3.94 25.71 17.39
CA THR A 295 4.01 24.27 17.67
C THR A 295 3.07 23.44 16.79
N TYR A 296 1.85 23.92 16.52
CA TYR A 296 0.81 23.11 15.87
C TYR A 296 0.54 23.51 14.41
N THR A 297 1.34 24.39 13.85
CA THR A 297 1.15 24.89 12.49
C THR A 297 1.18 23.78 11.43
N ASN A 298 2.03 22.76 11.63
CA ASN A 298 2.17 21.62 10.73
C ASN A 298 0.97 20.64 10.77
N GLN A 299 0.03 20.83 11.71
CA GLN A 299 -1.21 20.04 11.80
C GLN A 299 -2.35 20.66 10.98
N SER A 300 -2.03 21.52 9.99
CA SER A 300 -3.05 22.22 9.23
C SER A 300 -2.61 22.56 7.80
N LEU A 301 -3.60 22.58 6.90
CA LEU A 301 -3.44 23.07 5.53
C LEU A 301 -4.70 23.78 5.08
N SER A 302 -4.61 24.50 3.96
CA SER A 302 -5.78 25.08 3.28
C SER A 302 -5.66 24.97 1.78
N TYR A 303 -6.79 24.80 1.11
CA TYR A 303 -6.90 24.73 -0.35
C TYR A 303 -8.05 25.60 -0.85
N PRO A 304 -8.05 26.05 -2.11
CA PRO A 304 -9.13 26.83 -2.67
C PRO A 304 -10.42 26.01 -2.78
N ALA A 305 -11.55 26.61 -2.44
CA ALA A 305 -12.85 26.01 -2.69
C ALA A 305 -13.10 25.89 -4.20
N ARG A 306 -13.84 24.87 -4.61
CA ARG A 306 -14.19 24.69 -6.01
C ARG A 306 -15.32 25.63 -6.43
N PRO A 307 -15.38 26.05 -7.69
CA PRO A 307 -16.48 26.87 -8.19
C PRO A 307 -17.87 26.24 -8.00
N THR A 308 -17.93 24.91 -7.87
CA THR A 308 -19.15 24.14 -7.66
C THR A 308 -19.68 24.14 -6.21
N ASP A 309 -18.89 24.65 -5.26
CA ASP A 309 -19.21 24.57 -3.82
C ASP A 309 -20.19 25.67 -3.35
N GLN A 310 -20.75 26.45 -4.27
CA GLN A 310 -21.65 27.60 -3.97
C GLN A 310 -21.04 28.60 -2.96
N LEU A 311 -19.71 28.64 -2.86
CA LEU A 311 -18.98 29.53 -1.97
C LEU A 311 -18.56 30.82 -2.72
N PRO A 312 -18.33 31.92 -2.00
CA PRO A 312 -17.81 33.14 -2.61
C PRO A 312 -16.52 32.89 -3.42
N PRO A 313 -16.26 33.61 -4.50
CA PRO A 313 -15.04 33.52 -5.27
C PRO A 313 -13.80 33.68 -4.35
N HIS A 314 -12.76 32.90 -4.63
CA HIS A 314 -11.53 32.88 -3.83
C HIS A 314 -11.63 32.36 -2.39
N SER A 315 -12.77 31.77 -2.00
CA SER A 315 -12.90 31.12 -0.70
C SER A 315 -11.91 29.99 -0.54
N ARG A 316 -11.40 29.83 0.68
CA ARG A 316 -10.50 28.73 1.03
C ARG A 316 -11.16 27.81 2.04
N ILE A 317 -10.85 26.55 1.94
CA ILE A 317 -11.21 25.50 2.90
C ILE A 317 -9.99 25.19 3.73
N GLY A 318 -10.13 25.25 5.03
CA GLY A 318 -9.10 24.87 6.00
C GLY A 318 -9.32 23.47 6.52
N VAL A 319 -8.22 22.73 6.73
CA VAL A 319 -8.22 21.40 7.35
C VAL A 319 -7.22 21.41 8.50
N VAL A 320 -7.66 20.96 9.66
CA VAL A 320 -6.84 20.74 10.83
C VAL A 320 -6.96 19.28 11.22
N TRP A 321 -5.86 18.61 11.41
CA TRP A 321 -5.80 17.20 11.82
C TRP A 321 -5.25 17.09 13.24
N ASN A 322 -6.06 16.59 14.18
CA ASN A 322 -5.61 16.39 15.55
C ASN A 322 -6.31 15.19 16.19
N ASP A 323 -5.62 14.08 16.26
CA ASP A 323 -6.04 12.86 16.98
C ASP A 323 -5.25 12.62 18.27
N ASP A 324 -4.51 13.63 18.75
CA ASP A 324 -3.78 13.56 20.00
C ASP A 324 -4.77 13.34 21.17
N PRO A 325 -4.60 12.30 21.99
CA PRO A 325 -5.44 12.04 23.15
C PRO A 325 -5.28 13.10 24.26
N ASN A 326 -4.17 13.84 24.26
CA ASN A 326 -3.89 14.87 25.26
C ASN A 326 -4.86 16.07 25.10
N MET A 327 -5.70 16.28 26.11
CA MET A 327 -6.68 17.35 26.10
C MET A 327 -6.08 18.76 26.25
N THR A 328 -4.85 18.87 26.78
CA THR A 328 -4.11 20.15 26.83
C THR A 328 -3.65 20.52 25.43
N THR A 329 -3.07 19.59 24.69
CA THR A 329 -2.74 19.76 23.27
C THR A 329 -3.98 20.15 22.48
N PHE A 330 -5.08 19.41 22.66
CA PHE A 330 -6.35 19.71 22.00
C PHE A 330 -6.85 21.12 22.31
N TYR A 331 -6.75 21.59 23.56
CA TYR A 331 -7.13 22.95 23.95
C TYR A 331 -6.30 24.00 23.18
N HIS A 332 -4.98 23.81 23.07
CA HIS A 332 -4.13 24.74 22.34
C HIS A 332 -4.43 24.76 20.84
N VAL A 333 -4.72 23.59 20.25
CA VAL A 333 -5.16 23.50 18.85
C VAL A 333 -6.50 24.22 18.65
N MET A 334 -7.47 24.07 19.57
CA MET A 334 -8.76 24.79 19.49
C MET A 334 -8.58 26.31 19.58
N ASN A 335 -7.68 26.79 20.44
CA ASN A 335 -7.34 28.21 20.46
C ASN A 335 -6.75 28.73 19.15
N ALA A 336 -5.89 27.93 18.52
CA ALA A 336 -5.35 28.26 17.21
C ALA A 336 -6.44 28.24 16.12
N CYS A 337 -7.37 27.28 16.16
CA CYS A 337 -8.55 27.24 15.27
C CYS A 337 -9.44 28.48 15.45
N ARG A 338 -9.69 28.92 16.69
CA ARG A 338 -10.43 30.15 16.95
C ARG A 338 -9.80 31.35 16.27
N ARG A 339 -8.48 31.51 16.37
CA ARG A 339 -7.76 32.59 15.69
C ARG A 339 -7.90 32.52 14.16
N VAL A 340 -7.91 31.31 13.56
CA VAL A 340 -8.17 31.13 12.12
C VAL A 340 -9.54 31.65 11.74
N VAL A 341 -10.55 31.39 12.55
CA VAL A 341 -11.93 31.85 12.35
C VAL A 341 -12.04 33.36 12.54
N ASP A 342 -11.48 33.89 13.62
CA ASP A 342 -11.49 35.33 13.93
C ASP A 342 -10.82 36.17 12.85
N LEU A 343 -9.68 35.66 12.32
CA LEU A 343 -8.92 36.29 11.23
C LEU A 343 -9.49 35.98 9.84
N ARG A 344 -10.55 35.19 9.73
CA ARG A 344 -11.19 34.78 8.46
C ARG A 344 -10.21 34.19 7.44
N LEU A 345 -9.24 33.41 7.89
CA LEU A 345 -8.21 32.81 7.02
C LEU A 345 -8.76 31.73 6.08
N CYS A 346 -9.91 31.17 6.39
CA CYS A 346 -10.67 30.26 5.55
C CYS A 346 -12.18 30.47 5.73
N HIS A 347 -12.97 30.09 4.72
CA HIS A 347 -14.43 30.17 4.79
C HIS A 347 -14.99 29.00 5.61
N THR A 348 -14.50 27.78 5.35
CA THR A 348 -14.89 26.57 6.06
C THR A 348 -13.66 25.95 6.69
N LEU A 349 -13.75 25.59 7.96
CA LEU A 349 -12.70 24.88 8.69
C LEU A 349 -13.19 23.48 9.03
N TYR A 350 -12.46 22.47 8.59
CA TYR A 350 -12.67 21.07 8.96
C TYR A 350 -11.69 20.65 10.04
N LEU A 351 -12.21 20.13 11.15
CA LEU A 351 -11.42 19.44 12.17
C LEU A 351 -11.52 17.93 11.93
N ILE A 352 -10.44 17.30 11.54
CA ILE A 352 -10.34 15.83 11.47
C ILE A 352 -9.90 15.31 12.83
N ARG A 353 -10.82 14.60 13.51
CA ARG A 353 -10.57 14.01 14.82
C ARG A 353 -11.51 12.83 15.06
N SER A 354 -10.94 11.64 15.28
CA SER A 354 -11.69 10.42 15.63
C SER A 354 -11.93 10.33 17.13
N GLY A 355 -10.96 10.78 17.95
CA GLY A 355 -11.01 10.75 19.39
C GLY A 355 -12.05 11.71 20.02
N PRO A 356 -12.31 11.61 21.33
CA PRO A 356 -13.26 12.46 22.03
C PRO A 356 -12.81 13.93 22.04
N VAL A 357 -13.78 14.85 22.14
CA VAL A 357 -13.53 16.31 22.23
C VAL A 357 -13.51 16.84 23.67
N GLY A 358 -13.51 15.93 24.64
CA GLY A 358 -13.50 16.25 26.07
C GLY A 358 -14.89 16.33 26.69
N LYS A 359 -14.92 16.45 28.02
CA LYS A 359 -16.18 16.58 28.80
C LYS A 359 -16.75 17.98 28.63
N PRO A 360 -18.10 18.16 28.67
CA PRO A 360 -18.78 19.45 28.47
C PRO A 360 -18.27 20.62 29.36
N ASN A 361 -17.82 20.31 30.58
CA ASN A 361 -17.33 21.30 31.52
C ASN A 361 -15.88 21.78 31.30
N ARG A 362 -15.16 21.19 30.32
CA ARG A 362 -13.77 21.56 30.04
C ARG A 362 -13.69 22.74 29.06
N LYS A 363 -12.67 23.60 29.24
CA LYS A 363 -12.41 24.75 28.35
C LYS A 363 -12.25 24.36 26.91
N SER A 364 -11.59 23.22 26.65
CA SER A 364 -11.40 22.66 25.28
C SER A 364 -12.72 22.30 24.60
N HIS A 365 -13.68 21.74 25.34
CA HIS A 365 -15.00 21.40 24.80
C HIS A 365 -15.84 22.65 24.48
N ARG A 366 -15.79 23.68 25.34
CA ARG A 366 -16.48 24.94 25.07
C ARG A 366 -15.97 25.63 23.81
N LEU A 367 -14.64 25.70 23.63
CA LEU A 367 -14.04 26.23 22.41
C LEU A 367 -14.40 25.39 21.17
N TYR A 368 -14.42 24.07 21.31
CA TYR A 368 -14.86 23.18 20.23
C TYR A 368 -16.32 23.49 19.85
N GLN A 369 -17.24 23.62 20.81
CA GLN A 369 -18.63 23.95 20.53
C GLN A 369 -18.78 25.33 19.87
N GLU A 370 -18.08 26.33 20.38
CA GLU A 370 -18.09 27.70 19.83
C GLU A 370 -17.71 27.73 18.35
N ILE A 371 -16.73 26.86 17.91
CA ILE A 371 -16.20 26.86 16.56
C ILE A 371 -16.97 25.90 15.65
N PHE A 372 -17.27 24.68 16.12
CA PHE A 372 -17.71 23.56 15.28
C PHE A 372 -19.18 23.13 15.48
N ASP A 373 -19.91 23.75 16.38
CA ASP A 373 -21.33 23.45 16.64
C ASP A 373 -22.29 24.25 15.74
N GLY A 374 -21.78 24.78 14.64
CA GLY A 374 -22.52 25.53 13.64
C GLY A 374 -21.88 25.55 12.26
N ASN A 375 -22.67 25.92 11.25
CA ASN A 375 -22.14 26.18 9.92
C ASN A 375 -21.31 27.48 9.92
N PRO A 376 -20.20 27.56 9.14
CA PRO A 376 -19.77 26.60 8.11
C PRO A 376 -18.70 25.60 8.57
N HIS A 377 -18.27 25.62 9.84
CA HIS A 377 -17.18 24.79 10.34
C HIS A 377 -17.69 23.44 10.79
N LYS A 378 -16.92 22.34 10.54
CA LYS A 378 -17.39 20.98 10.80
C LYS A 378 -16.28 20.09 11.35
N ARG A 379 -16.65 19.16 12.23
CA ARG A 379 -15.81 18.04 12.60
C ARG A 379 -16.05 16.86 11.68
N LEU A 380 -14.98 16.24 11.20
CA LEU A 380 -15.01 15.00 10.44
C LEU A 380 -14.39 13.87 11.28
N ARG A 381 -15.02 12.71 11.25
CA ARG A 381 -14.44 11.47 11.75
C ARG A 381 -13.87 10.71 10.57
N VAL A 382 -12.58 10.42 10.62
CA VAL A 382 -11.91 9.63 9.61
C VAL A 382 -12.04 8.15 9.94
N ASP A 383 -12.29 7.33 8.93
CA ASP A 383 -12.23 5.88 9.01
C ASP A 383 -10.84 5.37 8.63
N LEU A 384 -10.49 4.18 9.11
CA LEU A 384 -9.19 3.57 8.86
C LEU A 384 -8.96 3.32 7.36
N LEU A 385 -10.01 2.97 6.61
CA LEU A 385 -9.92 2.76 5.17
C LEU A 385 -9.49 4.04 4.43
N SER A 386 -9.99 5.21 4.83
CA SER A 386 -9.54 6.49 4.27
C SER A 386 -8.04 6.73 4.50
N ILE A 387 -7.53 6.36 5.68
CA ILE A 387 -6.09 6.42 5.97
C ILE A 387 -5.30 5.47 5.04
N HIS A 388 -5.79 4.26 4.83
CA HIS A 388 -5.15 3.32 3.91
C HIS A 388 -5.07 3.89 2.48
N TYR A 389 -6.12 4.58 1.99
CA TYR A 389 -6.08 5.25 0.69
C TYR A 389 -4.99 6.32 0.61
N LEU A 390 -4.88 7.18 1.64
CA LEU A 390 -3.85 8.21 1.68
C LEU A 390 -2.45 7.60 1.74
N ALA A 391 -2.23 6.63 2.62
CA ALA A 391 -0.94 5.97 2.83
C ALA A 391 -0.50 5.16 1.60
N THR A 392 -1.43 4.44 0.94
CA THR A 392 -1.14 3.71 -0.30
C THR A 392 -0.71 4.67 -1.40
N TYR A 393 -1.40 5.79 -1.57
CA TYR A 393 -1.00 6.78 -2.59
C TYR A 393 0.37 7.38 -2.27
N HIS A 394 0.64 7.73 -1.03
CA HIS A 394 1.94 8.23 -0.57
C HIS A 394 3.08 7.25 -0.88
N GLN A 395 2.89 5.94 -0.68
CA GLN A 395 3.88 4.93 -1.05
C GLN A 395 4.17 4.91 -2.55
N LEU A 396 3.12 4.99 -3.38
CA LEU A 396 3.28 5.04 -4.83
C LEU A 396 4.00 6.34 -5.27
N VAL A 397 3.73 7.46 -4.61
CA VAL A 397 4.45 8.74 -4.84
C VAL A 397 5.93 8.57 -4.50
N ASN A 398 6.26 7.99 -3.34
CA ASN A 398 7.64 7.72 -2.96
C ASN A 398 8.35 6.77 -3.95
N ALA A 399 7.67 5.71 -4.39
CA ALA A 399 8.20 4.79 -5.41
C ALA A 399 8.43 5.49 -6.77
N ALA A 400 7.57 6.45 -7.15
CA ALA A 400 7.75 7.24 -8.36
C ALA A 400 8.95 8.20 -8.25
N TYR A 401 9.13 8.86 -7.12
CA TYR A 401 10.32 9.69 -6.84
C TYR A 401 11.61 8.88 -6.84
N ALA A 402 11.59 7.69 -6.25
CA ALA A 402 12.71 6.76 -6.25
C ALA A 402 12.98 6.13 -7.63
N ARG A 403 12.14 6.40 -8.63
CA ARG A 403 12.17 5.75 -9.96
C ARG A 403 12.08 4.22 -9.86
N GLU A 404 11.26 3.75 -8.95
CA GLU A 404 11.02 2.32 -8.70
C GLU A 404 9.59 1.89 -9.07
N LEU A 405 8.71 2.86 -9.33
CA LEU A 405 7.31 2.56 -9.65
C LEU A 405 7.18 1.95 -11.05
N MET A 406 6.78 0.69 -11.08
CA MET A 406 6.56 -0.06 -12.32
C MET A 406 5.08 -0.39 -12.48
N VAL A 407 4.49 -0.01 -13.61
CA VAL A 407 3.11 -0.36 -13.98
C VAL A 407 3.14 -1.06 -15.33
N ALA A 408 2.61 -2.26 -15.41
CA ALA A 408 2.62 -3.08 -16.63
C ALA A 408 4.03 -3.29 -17.26
N GLY A 409 5.09 -3.26 -16.45
CA GLY A 409 6.46 -3.37 -16.90
C GLY A 409 7.07 -2.10 -17.48
N GLU A 410 6.40 -0.95 -17.33
CA GLU A 410 6.92 0.37 -17.68
C GLU A 410 7.22 1.17 -16.42
N LEU A 411 8.33 1.92 -16.43
CA LEU A 411 8.68 2.82 -15.35
C LEU A 411 7.74 4.04 -15.42
N VAL A 412 7.08 4.34 -14.30
CA VAL A 412 6.11 5.43 -14.19
C VAL A 412 6.69 6.55 -13.33
N ASN A 413 6.74 7.76 -13.89
CA ASN A 413 7.13 8.94 -13.14
C ASN A 413 5.93 9.57 -12.39
N LEU A 414 6.19 10.59 -11.56
CA LEU A 414 5.15 11.23 -10.75
C LEU A 414 3.99 11.79 -11.58
N THR A 415 4.27 12.46 -12.70
CA THR A 415 3.24 13.07 -13.56
C THR A 415 2.34 11.99 -14.19
N GLU A 416 2.94 10.87 -14.58
CA GLU A 416 2.22 9.72 -15.11
C GLU A 416 1.38 9.02 -14.02
N LEU A 417 1.94 8.87 -12.79
CA LEU A 417 1.21 8.36 -11.64
C LEU A 417 -0.04 9.21 -11.35
N GLU A 418 0.11 10.54 -11.32
CA GLU A 418 -1.01 11.46 -11.15
C GLU A 418 -2.06 11.33 -12.27
N SER A 419 -1.63 11.10 -13.51
CA SER A 419 -2.54 10.85 -14.63
C SER A 419 -3.28 9.52 -14.46
N LEU A 420 -2.58 8.45 -14.04
CA LEU A 420 -3.14 7.12 -13.83
C LEU A 420 -4.16 7.11 -12.69
N ILE A 421 -3.86 7.72 -11.54
CA ILE A 421 -4.78 7.75 -10.40
C ILE A 421 -6.08 8.49 -10.73
N ARG A 422 -5.99 9.59 -11.51
CA ARG A 422 -7.18 10.32 -11.99
C ARG A 422 -8.01 9.48 -12.95
N LYS A 423 -7.38 8.83 -13.95
CA LYS A 423 -8.06 7.98 -14.93
C LYS A 423 -8.69 6.73 -14.29
N ALA A 424 -7.99 6.12 -13.37
CA ALA A 424 -8.49 4.97 -12.62
C ALA A 424 -9.67 5.31 -11.71
N ARG A 425 -9.86 6.59 -11.35
CA ARG A 425 -10.93 7.11 -10.49
C ARG A 425 -10.99 6.47 -9.09
N ILE A 426 -9.91 5.88 -8.63
CA ILE A 426 -9.84 5.10 -7.38
C ILE A 426 -10.13 5.98 -6.17
N LEU A 427 -9.56 7.19 -6.12
CA LEU A 427 -9.71 8.13 -4.99
C LEU A 427 -11.17 8.58 -4.77
N ARG A 428 -12.08 8.34 -5.71
CA ARG A 428 -13.51 8.60 -5.52
C ARG A 428 -14.15 7.73 -4.44
N ASN A 429 -13.53 6.59 -4.12
CA ASN A 429 -14.02 5.68 -3.09
C ASN A 429 -13.50 6.04 -1.68
N CYS A 430 -12.60 7.01 -1.55
CA CYS A 430 -12.10 7.48 -0.26
C CYS A 430 -13.14 8.40 0.41
N ARG A 431 -13.70 7.95 1.53
CA ARG A 431 -14.75 8.66 2.26
C ARG A 431 -14.29 10.02 2.77
N LEU A 432 -13.08 10.11 3.32
CA LEU A 432 -12.54 11.39 3.78
C LEU A 432 -12.51 12.43 2.66
N LEU A 433 -12.10 12.06 1.44
CA LEU A 433 -12.08 12.98 0.31
C LEU A 433 -13.49 13.41 -0.15
N GLN A 434 -14.48 12.54 0.02
CA GLN A 434 -15.89 12.86 -0.23
C GLN A 434 -16.41 13.84 0.83
N ASP A 435 -16.13 13.58 2.11
CA ASP A 435 -16.55 14.42 3.24
C ASP A 435 -15.91 15.82 3.19
N LEU A 436 -14.68 15.93 2.65
CA LEU A 436 -14.00 17.19 2.37
C LEU A 436 -14.48 17.89 1.09
N GLY A 437 -15.42 17.31 0.34
CA GLY A 437 -15.88 17.85 -0.94
C GLY A 437 -14.85 17.80 -2.08
N ILE A 438 -13.76 17.03 -1.92
CA ILE A 438 -12.67 16.95 -2.89
C ILE A 438 -13.04 16.06 -4.08
N VAL A 439 -13.77 14.99 -3.84
CA VAL A 439 -14.23 14.06 -4.87
C VAL A 439 -15.74 13.82 -4.77
N TRP A 440 -16.38 13.66 -5.93
CA TRP A 440 -17.79 13.29 -6.01
C TRP A 440 -17.88 11.77 -6.09
N GLY A 441 -18.45 11.13 -5.08
CA GLY A 441 -18.75 9.70 -5.04
C GLY A 441 -20.22 9.49 -4.75
N ARG A 442 -20.84 8.43 -5.29
CA ARG A 442 -22.09 7.94 -4.72
C ARG A 442 -21.76 7.40 -3.33
N PRO A 443 -22.44 7.84 -2.26
CA PRO A 443 -22.20 7.26 -0.95
C PRO A 443 -22.52 5.76 -1.04
N ARG A 444 -21.48 4.91 -0.97
CA ARG A 444 -21.69 3.51 -0.64
C ARG A 444 -22.19 3.51 0.80
N ARG A 445 -23.43 3.11 1.01
CA ARG A 445 -23.90 2.67 2.31
C ARG A 445 -22.99 1.50 2.69
N THR A 446 -22.05 1.75 3.59
CA THR A 446 -21.39 0.67 4.33
C THR A 446 -22.48 0.00 5.15
N PRO A 447 -22.67 -1.32 5.07
CA PRO A 447 -23.43 -2.02 6.08
C PRO A 447 -22.69 -1.80 7.39
N ILE A 448 -23.37 -1.18 8.36
CA ILE A 448 -23.02 -1.26 9.77
C ILE A 448 -22.97 -2.76 10.06
N ALA A 449 -21.87 -3.20 10.65
CA ALA A 449 -21.68 -4.59 11.05
C ALA A 449 -22.67 -4.92 12.18
N GLU A 450 -23.84 -5.34 11.80
CA GLU A 450 -24.78 -6.12 12.58
C GLU A 450 -25.64 -6.85 11.54
N ASP A 451 -25.43 -8.13 11.46
CA ASP A 451 -26.08 -9.25 10.76
C ASP A 451 -25.14 -9.96 9.77
N ALA A 452 -24.28 -10.79 10.36
CA ALA A 452 -23.70 -11.93 9.68
C ALA A 452 -24.83 -12.93 9.39
N ALA A 453 -24.95 -13.30 8.11
CA ALA A 453 -25.73 -14.39 7.55
C ALA A 453 -26.94 -13.97 6.70
N ASP A 454 -26.65 -13.46 5.48
CA ASP A 454 -27.55 -13.69 4.35
C ASP A 454 -26.75 -13.77 3.03
N PRO A 455 -26.98 -14.76 2.17
CA PRO A 455 -26.24 -14.91 0.92
C PRO A 455 -26.60 -13.78 -0.04
N ILE A 456 -25.59 -13.32 -0.78
CA ILE A 456 -25.60 -12.24 -1.77
C ILE A 456 -26.87 -12.28 -2.63
N ARG A 457 -27.80 -11.36 -2.41
CA ARG A 457 -29.10 -11.31 -3.08
C ARG A 457 -29.24 -10.22 -4.17
N SER A 458 -28.18 -9.47 -4.51
CA SER A 458 -28.30 -8.37 -5.47
C SER A 458 -27.18 -8.40 -6.52
N THR A 459 -27.57 -8.25 -7.79
CA THR A 459 -26.64 -8.09 -8.94
C THR A 459 -25.72 -6.88 -8.82
N LYS A 460 -26.02 -5.92 -7.94
CA LYS A 460 -25.18 -4.74 -7.66
C LYS A 460 -23.97 -5.06 -6.80
N ASP A 461 -24.01 -6.13 -6.00
CA ASP A 461 -22.90 -6.53 -5.11
C ASP A 461 -21.79 -7.25 -5.89
N LEU A 462 -22.06 -7.71 -7.12
CA LEU A 462 -21.12 -8.41 -8.00
C LEU A 462 -20.31 -7.49 -8.92
N GLU A 463 -20.63 -6.21 -9.02
CA GLU A 463 -19.90 -5.26 -9.89
C GLU A 463 -18.41 -5.12 -9.53
N PRO A 464 -17.99 -4.98 -8.27
CA PRO A 464 -16.58 -4.89 -7.92
C PRO A 464 -15.79 -6.16 -8.28
N ILE A 465 -16.47 -7.31 -8.20
CA ILE A 465 -15.91 -8.61 -8.53
C ILE A 465 -15.73 -8.74 -10.04
N ARG A 466 -16.73 -8.32 -10.82
CA ARG A 466 -16.66 -8.27 -12.29
C ARG A 466 -15.55 -7.33 -12.77
N GLU A 467 -15.43 -6.15 -12.16
CA GLU A 467 -14.36 -5.22 -12.47
C GLU A 467 -12.98 -5.83 -12.18
N LEU A 468 -12.81 -6.54 -11.05
CA LEU A 468 -11.56 -7.24 -10.75
C LEU A 468 -11.23 -8.29 -11.81
N LEU A 469 -12.18 -9.16 -12.15
CA LEU A 469 -11.98 -10.20 -13.16
C LEU A 469 -11.59 -9.60 -14.52
N LEU A 470 -12.25 -8.53 -14.94
CA LEU A 470 -11.94 -7.82 -16.19
C LEU A 470 -10.54 -7.16 -16.14
N ASP A 471 -10.20 -6.51 -15.05
CA ASP A 471 -8.89 -5.88 -14.88
C ASP A 471 -7.77 -6.94 -14.90
N LEU A 472 -7.97 -8.12 -14.26
CA LEU A 472 -7.02 -9.23 -14.30
C LEU A 472 -6.80 -9.75 -15.72
N VAL A 473 -7.88 -10.05 -16.44
CA VAL A 473 -7.78 -10.55 -17.83
C VAL A 473 -7.19 -9.49 -18.75
N LYS A 474 -7.57 -8.23 -18.59
CA LYS A 474 -7.08 -7.12 -19.41
C LYS A 474 -5.60 -6.83 -19.18
N ALA A 475 -5.14 -6.87 -17.93
CA ALA A 475 -3.74 -6.62 -17.59
C ALA A 475 -2.81 -7.74 -18.06
N HIS A 476 -3.28 -8.97 -18.01
CA HIS A 476 -2.49 -10.14 -18.39
C HIS A 476 -2.70 -10.59 -19.84
N ARG A 477 -3.70 -10.03 -20.54
CA ARG A 477 -4.15 -10.38 -21.88
C ARG A 477 -4.63 -11.83 -22.03
N ILE A 478 -3.92 -12.79 -21.45
CA ILE A 478 -4.23 -14.21 -21.40
C ILE A 478 -3.88 -14.76 -20.02
N LEU A 479 -4.80 -15.51 -19.43
CA LEU A 479 -4.64 -16.09 -18.10
C LEU A 479 -5.34 -17.44 -18.02
N GLY A 480 -4.81 -18.36 -17.20
CA GLY A 480 -5.51 -19.62 -16.86
C GLY A 480 -6.78 -19.30 -16.04
N VAL A 481 -7.90 -19.96 -16.36
CA VAL A 481 -9.16 -19.76 -15.65
C VAL A 481 -9.02 -20.14 -14.17
N SER A 482 -8.32 -21.22 -13.85
CA SER A 482 -8.03 -21.61 -12.46
C SER A 482 -7.19 -20.58 -11.72
N THR A 483 -6.18 -20.00 -12.38
CA THR A 483 -5.35 -18.93 -11.80
C THR A 483 -6.17 -17.65 -11.58
N LEU A 484 -7.04 -17.31 -12.55
CA LEU A 484 -7.95 -16.16 -12.42
C LEU A 484 -8.87 -16.32 -11.21
N ILE A 485 -9.49 -17.50 -11.05
CA ILE A 485 -10.37 -17.80 -9.91
C ILE A 485 -9.58 -17.73 -8.61
N LYS A 486 -8.41 -18.36 -8.52
CA LYS A 486 -7.59 -18.36 -7.32
C LYS A 486 -7.21 -16.94 -6.91
N THR A 487 -6.70 -16.14 -7.83
CA THR A 487 -6.31 -14.74 -7.56
C THR A 487 -7.51 -13.87 -7.15
N ALA A 488 -8.69 -14.14 -7.71
CA ALA A 488 -9.91 -13.42 -7.33
C ALA A 488 -10.46 -13.90 -5.98
N ALA A 489 -10.39 -15.19 -5.69
CA ALA A 489 -10.82 -15.78 -4.41
C ALA A 489 -9.96 -15.30 -3.23
N ASP A 490 -8.67 -15.07 -3.44
CA ASP A 490 -7.79 -14.48 -2.42
C ASP A 490 -8.28 -13.08 -1.97
N GLN A 491 -8.95 -12.32 -2.85
CA GLN A 491 -9.49 -11.00 -2.53
C GLN A 491 -10.97 -11.02 -2.09
N PHE A 492 -11.71 -12.06 -2.45
CA PHE A 492 -13.13 -12.23 -2.11
C PHE A 492 -13.40 -13.66 -1.60
N PRO A 493 -12.87 -14.04 -0.43
CA PRO A 493 -12.92 -15.41 0.07
C PRO A 493 -14.33 -15.93 0.39
N TYR A 494 -15.32 -15.02 0.44
CA TYR A 494 -16.72 -15.36 0.72
C TYR A 494 -17.51 -15.80 -0.52
N ILE A 495 -16.90 -15.83 -1.72
CA ILE A 495 -17.55 -16.24 -2.96
C ILE A 495 -17.35 -17.75 -3.17
N PRO A 496 -18.40 -18.56 -3.31
CA PRO A 496 -18.29 -19.99 -3.61
C PRO A 496 -17.69 -20.25 -5.00
N ASP A 497 -16.93 -21.33 -5.16
CA ASP A 497 -16.26 -21.69 -6.41
C ASP A 497 -17.23 -21.80 -7.62
N ALA A 498 -18.43 -22.30 -7.40
CA ALA A 498 -19.46 -22.38 -8.45
C ALA A 498 -19.85 -21.00 -8.99
N GLN A 499 -19.89 -19.99 -8.16
CA GLN A 499 -20.28 -18.63 -8.53
C GLN A 499 -19.20 -17.93 -9.35
N TRP A 500 -17.90 -18.25 -9.14
CA TRP A 500 -16.80 -17.77 -9.97
C TRP A 500 -16.95 -18.22 -11.42
N GLN A 501 -17.29 -19.49 -11.64
CA GLN A 501 -17.49 -20.01 -12.99
C GLN A 501 -18.66 -19.33 -13.72
N ASP A 502 -19.76 -19.05 -13.02
CA ASP A 502 -20.90 -18.35 -13.60
C ASP A 502 -20.61 -16.90 -13.94
N LEU A 503 -19.82 -16.22 -13.10
CA LEU A 503 -19.34 -14.86 -13.38
C LEU A 503 -18.46 -14.83 -14.63
N ILE A 504 -17.51 -15.74 -14.77
CA ILE A 504 -16.63 -15.84 -15.94
C ILE A 504 -17.44 -16.17 -17.21
N LYS A 505 -18.38 -17.10 -17.14
CA LYS A 505 -19.30 -17.40 -18.25
C LYS A 505 -20.14 -16.18 -18.66
N THR A 506 -20.60 -15.40 -17.69
CA THR A 506 -21.36 -14.18 -17.95
C THR A 506 -20.52 -13.12 -18.66
N LEU A 507 -19.26 -12.94 -18.23
CA LEU A 507 -18.31 -12.03 -18.88
C LEU A 507 -17.96 -12.49 -20.31
N SER A 508 -17.86 -13.80 -20.54
CA SER A 508 -17.64 -14.36 -21.87
C SER A 508 -18.85 -14.15 -22.80
N LYS A 509 -20.07 -14.34 -22.30
CA LYS A 509 -21.31 -14.05 -23.05
C LYS A 509 -21.43 -12.56 -23.43
N ALA A 510 -20.93 -11.67 -22.59
CA ALA A 510 -20.90 -10.23 -22.87
C ALA A 510 -19.81 -9.82 -23.89
N LYS A 511 -19.12 -10.78 -24.51
CA LYS A 511 -18.03 -10.61 -25.49
C LYS A 511 -16.85 -9.74 -24.98
N ARG A 512 -16.72 -9.57 -23.67
CA ARG A 512 -15.62 -8.83 -23.06
C ARG A 512 -14.35 -9.66 -22.94
N VAL A 513 -14.52 -10.96 -22.80
CA VAL A 513 -13.45 -11.94 -22.68
C VAL A 513 -13.83 -13.20 -23.49
N LYS A 514 -12.85 -13.98 -23.92
CA LYS A 514 -13.06 -15.23 -24.66
C LYS A 514 -12.34 -16.36 -23.95
N ILE A 515 -13.07 -17.46 -23.68
CA ILE A 515 -12.46 -18.72 -23.21
C ILE A 515 -11.99 -19.48 -24.44
N LEU A 516 -10.71 -19.85 -24.50
CA LEU A 516 -10.10 -20.45 -25.69
C LEU A 516 -10.49 -21.91 -25.89
N ASP A 517 -10.69 -22.65 -24.83
CA ASP A 517 -11.18 -24.03 -24.89
C ASP A 517 -12.23 -24.27 -23.78
N PRO A 518 -13.51 -23.94 -24.03
CA PRO A 518 -14.57 -24.07 -23.01
C PRO A 518 -14.91 -25.52 -22.67
N THR A 519 -14.47 -26.51 -23.46
CA THR A 519 -14.73 -27.94 -23.24
C THR A 519 -13.62 -28.63 -22.45
N ALA A 520 -12.45 -28.01 -22.31
CA ALA A 520 -11.36 -28.55 -21.53
C ALA A 520 -11.65 -28.52 -20.02
N LYS A 521 -10.91 -29.31 -19.24
CA LYS A 521 -10.96 -29.24 -17.77
C LYS A 521 -10.60 -27.83 -17.31
N LEU A 522 -11.20 -27.36 -16.21
CA LEU A 522 -11.04 -25.99 -15.67
C LEU A 522 -9.57 -25.55 -15.54
N GLU A 523 -8.70 -26.50 -15.16
CA GLU A 523 -7.26 -26.26 -14.99
C GLU A 523 -6.52 -26.00 -16.32
N ALA A 524 -7.06 -26.49 -17.43
CA ALA A 524 -6.49 -26.33 -18.77
C ALA A 524 -7.16 -25.20 -19.57
N GLN A 525 -8.24 -24.61 -19.07
CA GLN A 525 -8.92 -23.51 -19.74
C GLN A 525 -8.12 -22.22 -19.65
N LEU A 526 -8.02 -21.53 -20.79
CA LEU A 526 -7.44 -20.21 -20.89
C LEU A 526 -8.50 -19.17 -21.22
N ILE A 527 -8.41 -18.00 -20.60
CA ILE A 527 -9.25 -16.86 -20.87
C ILE A 527 -8.41 -15.71 -21.44
N CYS A 528 -8.88 -15.07 -22.50
CA CYS A 528 -8.20 -13.94 -23.11
C CYS A 528 -9.11 -12.72 -23.19
N TRP A 529 -8.49 -11.55 -23.20
CA TRP A 529 -9.16 -10.29 -23.48
C TRP A 529 -9.53 -10.22 -24.98
N THR A 530 -10.72 -9.72 -25.29
CA THR A 530 -11.14 -9.41 -26.66
C THR A 530 -11.24 -7.89 -26.78
N ASP A 531 -10.43 -7.31 -27.69
CA ASP A 531 -10.63 -5.94 -28.13
C ASP A 531 -11.89 -5.95 -29.01
N ALA A 532 -13.03 -5.51 -28.47
CA ALA A 532 -14.31 -5.44 -29.16
C ALA A 532 -14.42 -4.15 -29.95
#